data_830d4575542d1894003163ffad8a93b7
#
_entry.id   830d4575542d1894003163ffad8a93b7
#
_cell.length_a   1.000
_cell.length_b   1.000
_cell.length_c   1.000
_cell.angle_alpha   90.00
_cell.angle_beta   90.00
_cell.angle_gamma   90.00
#
_symmetry.space_group_name_H-M   'P 1'
#
loop_
_entity.id
_entity.type
_entity.pdbx_description
1 polymer ?
#
loop_
_entity_poly.entity_id
_entity_poly.type
_entity_poly.pdbx_seq_one_letter_code
_entity_poly.pdbx_strand_id
1 'polypeptide(L)'
;EAALIAKNIAPGTWRKFAFAGFDWFNPKLHNEVLAKAKSEVKPLEAPIWASDIDQSVLEVAKLNAHNAGVLQDIRFKQIAVKDFTTDLENGIIIANPPYGKRLKDRESAEELYRQMGEVLRPLSSFSQYYLTADPNFEKCFGAKATKKRKLFNGNLRVDFYQYWANRR
;
A
#
# COMPACT_ATOMS: atom_id res chain seq x y z
N GLU A 1 -2.36 -4.70 5.25
CA GLU A 1 -1.06 -4.43 5.87
C GLU A 1 -0.99 -3.01 6.45
N ALA A 2 -1.31 -1.94 5.71
CA ALA A 2 -1.22 -0.57 6.21
C ALA A 2 -1.96 -0.37 7.55
N ALA A 3 -3.20 -0.89 7.67
CA ALA A 3 -3.97 -0.81 8.90
C ALA A 3 -3.34 -1.63 10.05
N LEU A 4 -2.82 -2.82 9.74
CA LEU A 4 -2.14 -3.66 10.73
C LEU A 4 -0.89 -2.94 11.29
N ILE A 5 -0.09 -2.35 10.41
CA ILE A 5 1.11 -1.58 10.81
C ILE A 5 0.72 -0.35 11.63
N ALA A 6 -0.28 0.42 11.16
CA ALA A 6 -0.71 1.65 11.84
C ALA A 6 -1.28 1.37 13.24
N LYS A 7 -1.95 0.23 13.44
CA LYS A 7 -2.50 -0.22 14.72
C LYS A 7 -1.50 -1.00 15.57
N ASN A 8 -0.27 -1.18 15.11
CA ASN A 8 0.75 -2.01 15.77
C ASN A 8 0.28 -3.46 16.02
N ILE A 9 -0.49 -4.01 15.07
CA ILE A 9 -0.93 -5.41 15.14
C ILE A 9 0.20 -6.29 14.59
N ALA A 10 0.76 -7.15 15.42
CA ALA A 10 1.84 -8.04 15.02
C ALA A 10 1.35 -9.07 13.98
N PRO A 11 2.11 -9.29 12.89
CA PRO A 11 1.72 -10.25 11.85
C PRO A 11 1.69 -11.67 12.42
N GLY A 12 0.70 -12.46 11.97
CA GLY A 12 0.62 -13.87 12.30
C GLY A 12 0.04 -14.19 13.69
N THR A 13 -0.47 -13.24 14.45
CA THR A 13 -1.07 -13.48 15.77
C THR A 13 -2.27 -14.43 15.75
N TRP A 14 -2.87 -14.64 14.59
CA TRP A 14 -4.00 -15.56 14.35
C TRP A 14 -3.60 -16.87 13.64
N ARG A 15 -2.31 -17.06 13.33
CA ARG A 15 -1.81 -18.24 12.61
C ARG A 15 -1.23 -19.27 13.56
N LYS A 16 -1.43 -20.55 13.23
CA LYS A 16 -0.63 -21.62 13.78
C LYS A 16 0.63 -21.79 12.92
N PHE A 17 1.78 -21.82 13.56
CA PHE A 17 3.06 -21.99 12.89
C PHE A 17 3.59 -23.42 13.11
N ALA A 18 4.30 -23.95 12.12
CA ALA A 18 4.86 -25.30 12.18
C ALA A 18 5.82 -25.50 13.37
N PHE A 19 6.52 -24.45 13.80
CA PHE A 19 7.45 -24.52 14.93
C PHE A 19 6.75 -24.90 16.26
N ALA A 20 5.43 -24.71 16.36
CA ALA A 20 4.68 -25.14 17.56
C ALA A 20 4.66 -26.68 17.76
N GLY A 21 5.05 -27.43 16.73
CA GLY A 21 5.21 -28.90 16.83
C GLY A 21 6.65 -29.38 17.07
N PHE A 22 7.60 -28.46 17.26
CA PHE A 22 9.00 -28.84 17.51
C PHE A 22 9.28 -29.08 19.01
N ASP A 23 10.19 -30.00 19.34
CA ASP A 23 10.51 -30.39 20.72
C ASP A 23 11.03 -29.24 21.59
N TRP A 24 11.66 -28.22 20.97
CA TRP A 24 12.14 -27.01 21.67
C TRP A 24 11.07 -25.95 21.87
N PHE A 25 9.84 -26.14 21.37
CA PHE A 25 8.78 -25.15 21.50
C PHE A 25 8.34 -24.99 22.97
N ASN A 26 8.32 -23.73 23.42
CA ASN A 26 7.84 -23.38 24.75
C ASN A 26 6.49 -22.67 24.67
N PRO A 27 5.36 -23.37 24.94
CA PRO A 27 4.02 -22.78 24.86
C PRO A 27 3.82 -21.60 25.82
N LYS A 28 4.43 -21.65 27.02
CA LYS A 28 4.31 -20.58 28.01
C LYS A 28 4.93 -19.28 27.48
N LEU A 29 6.18 -19.35 27.04
CA LEU A 29 6.88 -18.21 26.45
C LEU A 29 6.14 -17.66 25.20
N HIS A 30 5.65 -18.57 24.34
CA HIS A 30 4.87 -18.15 23.17
C HIS A 30 3.60 -17.38 23.56
N ASN A 31 2.87 -17.86 24.57
CA ASN A 31 1.66 -17.18 25.06
C ASN A 31 1.97 -15.82 25.71
N GLU A 32 3.08 -15.71 26.44
CA GLU A 32 3.56 -14.43 27.01
C GLU A 32 3.88 -13.43 25.91
N VAL A 33 4.60 -13.83 24.86
CA VAL A 33 4.92 -12.98 23.69
C VAL A 33 3.64 -12.55 22.96
N LEU A 34 2.69 -13.47 22.74
CA LEU A 34 1.41 -13.14 22.12
C LEU A 34 0.58 -12.17 22.98
N ALA A 35 0.54 -12.36 24.28
CA ALA A 35 -0.18 -11.47 25.19
C ALA A 35 0.43 -10.06 25.16
N LYS A 36 1.76 -9.96 25.18
CA LYS A 36 2.47 -8.70 25.04
C LYS A 36 2.15 -8.03 23.70
N ALA A 37 2.27 -8.73 22.57
CA ALA A 37 1.95 -8.18 21.25
C ALA A 37 0.50 -7.66 21.16
N LYS A 38 -0.46 -8.36 21.77
CA LYS A 38 -1.86 -7.93 21.83
C LYS A 38 -2.06 -6.69 22.69
N SER A 39 -1.33 -6.56 23.80
CA SER A 39 -1.42 -5.39 24.67
C SER A 39 -0.81 -4.12 24.06
N GLU A 40 0.01 -4.25 23.04
CA GLU A 40 0.64 -3.14 22.32
C GLU A 40 -0.19 -2.64 21.12
N VAL A 41 -1.33 -3.26 20.84
CA VAL A 41 -2.27 -2.81 19.81
C VAL A 41 -2.86 -1.45 20.21
N LYS A 42 -2.85 -0.50 19.27
CA LYS A 42 -3.33 0.85 19.48
C LYS A 42 -4.43 1.22 18.49
N PRO A 43 -5.27 2.21 18.81
CA PRO A 43 -6.26 2.72 17.86
C PRO A 43 -5.57 3.36 16.66
N LEU A 44 -6.29 3.43 15.55
CA LEU A 44 -5.84 4.12 14.35
C LEU A 44 -5.92 5.64 14.58
N GLU A 45 -4.81 6.35 14.38
CA GLU A 45 -4.72 7.80 14.59
C GLU A 45 -5.22 8.61 13.38
N ALA A 46 -5.13 8.04 12.18
CA ALA A 46 -5.55 8.69 10.95
C ALA A 46 -6.32 7.70 10.05
N PRO A 47 -7.33 8.15 9.30
CA PRO A 47 -8.10 7.27 8.43
C PRO A 47 -7.24 6.71 7.31
N ILE A 48 -7.46 5.42 6.98
CA ILE A 48 -6.88 4.79 5.79
C ILE A 48 -7.94 4.75 4.70
N TRP A 49 -7.57 5.24 3.53
CA TRP A 49 -8.41 5.20 2.34
C TRP A 49 -7.84 4.20 1.34
N ALA A 50 -8.71 3.37 0.80
CA ALA A 50 -8.37 2.45 -0.28
C ALA A 50 -9.29 2.70 -1.46
N SER A 51 -8.75 2.84 -2.65
CA SER A 51 -9.53 3.10 -3.86
C SER A 51 -9.02 2.30 -5.04
N ASP A 52 -9.93 1.91 -5.89
CA ASP A 52 -9.67 1.29 -7.18
C ASP A 52 -10.82 1.67 -8.14
N ILE A 53 -10.57 1.61 -9.44
CA ILE A 53 -11.61 1.80 -10.46
C ILE A 53 -12.48 0.55 -10.58
N ASP A 54 -11.93 -0.62 -10.28
CA ASP A 54 -12.59 -1.92 -10.39
C ASP A 54 -13.26 -2.30 -9.07
N GLN A 55 -14.60 -2.35 -9.08
CA GLN A 55 -15.42 -2.76 -7.93
C GLN A 55 -15.06 -4.18 -7.46
N SER A 56 -14.76 -5.09 -8.39
CA SER A 56 -14.45 -6.48 -8.03
C SER A 56 -13.16 -6.58 -7.21
N VAL A 57 -12.16 -5.76 -7.53
CA VAL A 57 -10.91 -5.64 -6.76
C VAL A 57 -11.18 -5.09 -5.35
N LEU A 58 -12.08 -4.10 -5.24
CA LEU A 58 -12.47 -3.55 -3.95
C LEU A 58 -13.21 -4.56 -3.06
N GLU A 59 -14.06 -5.42 -3.64
CA GLU A 59 -14.73 -6.48 -2.87
C GLU A 59 -13.72 -7.50 -2.32
N VAL A 60 -12.73 -7.90 -3.12
CA VAL A 60 -11.63 -8.76 -2.64
C VAL A 60 -10.82 -8.05 -1.54
N ALA A 61 -10.54 -6.77 -1.71
CA ALA A 61 -9.82 -5.98 -0.71
C ALA A 61 -10.59 -5.87 0.61
N LYS A 62 -11.91 -5.65 0.57
CA LYS A 62 -12.80 -5.66 1.74
C LYS A 62 -12.81 -7.01 2.44
N LEU A 63 -12.91 -8.11 1.69
CA LEU A 63 -12.85 -9.45 2.24
C LEU A 63 -11.52 -9.70 2.95
N ASN A 64 -10.41 -9.30 2.34
CA ASN A 64 -9.08 -9.42 2.96
C ASN A 64 -8.96 -8.56 4.22
N ALA A 65 -9.51 -7.34 4.22
CA ALA A 65 -9.53 -6.48 5.39
C ALA A 65 -10.41 -7.07 6.52
N HIS A 66 -11.55 -7.67 6.17
CA HIS A 66 -12.40 -8.39 7.11
C HIS A 66 -11.66 -9.56 7.76
N ASN A 67 -11.04 -10.42 6.95
CA ASN A 67 -10.27 -11.57 7.43
C ASN A 67 -9.09 -11.17 8.31
N ALA A 68 -8.52 -9.98 8.08
CA ALA A 68 -7.46 -9.39 8.89
C ALA A 68 -7.98 -8.63 10.14
N GLY A 69 -9.29 -8.53 10.34
CA GLY A 69 -9.92 -7.83 11.48
C GLY A 69 -9.77 -6.30 11.45
N VAL A 70 -9.55 -5.71 10.27
CA VAL A 70 -9.31 -4.26 10.09
C VAL A 70 -10.26 -3.59 9.10
N LEU A 71 -11.38 -4.25 8.76
CA LEU A 71 -12.33 -3.71 7.79
C LEU A 71 -12.88 -2.33 8.21
N GLN A 72 -13.13 -2.13 9.49
CA GLN A 72 -13.67 -0.89 10.04
C GLN A 72 -12.66 0.27 10.05
N ASP A 73 -11.38 -0.04 9.90
CA ASP A 73 -10.29 0.92 9.91
C ASP A 73 -9.99 1.50 8.51
N ILE A 74 -10.63 0.95 7.47
CA ILE A 74 -10.37 1.30 6.07
C ILE A 74 -11.65 1.79 5.39
N ARG A 75 -11.57 2.93 4.74
CA ARG A 75 -12.64 3.49 3.91
C ARG A 75 -12.39 3.16 2.45
N PHE A 76 -13.28 2.38 1.87
CA PHE A 76 -13.18 1.95 0.47
C PHE A 76 -14.01 2.86 -0.44
N LYS A 77 -13.44 3.26 -1.58
CA LYS A 77 -14.11 4.08 -2.58
C LYS A 77 -13.80 3.60 -3.98
N GLN A 78 -14.83 3.34 -4.78
CA GLN A 78 -14.65 3.10 -6.21
C GLN A 78 -14.47 4.45 -6.90
N ILE A 79 -13.27 4.70 -7.45
CA ILE A 79 -12.95 5.95 -8.11
C ILE A 79 -11.76 5.77 -9.05
N ALA A 80 -11.79 6.40 -10.21
CA ALA A 80 -10.62 6.52 -11.07
C ALA A 80 -9.64 7.57 -10.51
N VAL A 81 -8.34 7.39 -10.74
CA VAL A 81 -7.32 8.32 -10.22
C VAL A 81 -7.53 9.76 -10.73
N LYS A 82 -8.02 9.93 -11.97
CA LYS A 82 -8.32 11.25 -12.55
C LYS A 82 -9.39 12.04 -11.78
N ASP A 83 -10.26 11.32 -11.07
CA ASP A 83 -11.37 11.91 -10.30
C ASP A 83 -11.04 11.98 -8.79
N PHE A 84 -9.80 11.65 -8.41
CA PHE A 84 -9.37 11.68 -7.01
C PHE A 84 -9.28 13.11 -6.50
N THR A 85 -9.90 13.33 -5.35
CA THR A 85 -9.83 14.60 -4.60
C THR A 85 -9.63 14.31 -3.11
N THR A 86 -9.02 15.25 -2.40
CA THR A 86 -8.83 15.15 -0.95
C THR A 86 -8.85 16.52 -0.31
N ASP A 87 -9.45 16.61 0.87
CA ASP A 87 -9.44 17.80 1.74
C ASP A 87 -8.35 17.69 2.82
N LEU A 88 -7.58 16.61 2.82
CA LEU A 88 -6.49 16.42 3.77
C LEU A 88 -5.31 17.33 3.41
N GLU A 89 -4.76 17.98 4.42
CA GLU A 89 -3.59 18.87 4.24
C GLU A 89 -2.30 18.11 3.95
N ASN A 90 -2.16 16.88 4.43
CA ASN A 90 -1.00 16.03 4.24
C ASN A 90 -1.37 14.54 4.34
N GLY A 91 -0.46 13.69 3.89
CA GLY A 91 -0.69 12.25 3.92
C GLY A 91 0.39 11.45 3.21
N ILE A 92 0.07 10.17 3.06
CA ILE A 92 0.91 9.21 2.31
C ILE A 92 0.05 8.57 1.22
N ILE A 93 0.52 8.60 -0.02
CA ILE A 93 -0.09 7.92 -1.16
C ILE A 93 0.82 6.75 -1.55
N ILE A 94 0.24 5.56 -1.67
CA ILE A 94 0.96 4.37 -2.09
C ILE A 94 0.15 3.70 -3.20
N ALA A 95 0.78 3.42 -4.34
CA ALA A 95 0.13 2.68 -5.41
C ALA A 95 1.10 1.76 -6.16
N ASN A 96 0.51 0.68 -6.69
CA ASN A 96 1.17 -0.28 -7.58
C ASN A 96 0.37 -0.33 -8.88
N PRO A 97 0.53 0.69 -9.75
CA PRO A 97 -0.24 0.76 -10.99
C PRO A 97 0.18 -0.33 -11.99
N PRO A 98 -0.65 -0.64 -13.02
CA PRO A 98 -0.31 -1.63 -14.03
C PRO A 98 0.98 -1.28 -14.77
N TYR A 99 1.79 -2.29 -15.14
CA TYR A 99 3.12 -2.11 -15.72
C TYR A 99 3.15 -2.05 -17.25
N GLY A 100 2.02 -2.26 -17.92
CA GLY A 100 1.96 -2.23 -19.38
C GLY A 100 2.81 -3.30 -20.07
N LYS A 101 2.64 -4.58 -19.71
CA LYS A 101 3.48 -5.70 -20.24
C LYS A 101 3.30 -5.96 -21.73
N ARG A 102 2.16 -5.63 -22.32
CA ARG A 102 1.86 -5.74 -23.76
C ARG A 102 1.81 -4.35 -24.38
N LEU A 103 2.00 -4.22 -25.69
CA LEU A 103 2.06 -2.92 -26.37
C LEU A 103 0.81 -2.05 -26.10
N LYS A 104 -0.40 -2.62 -26.28
CA LYS A 104 -1.66 -1.91 -25.97
C LYS A 104 -1.80 -1.59 -24.48
N ASP A 105 -1.38 -2.49 -23.60
CA ASP A 105 -1.41 -2.29 -22.15
C ASP A 105 -0.42 -1.20 -21.73
N ARG A 106 0.67 -1.00 -22.51
CA ARG A 106 1.68 0.02 -22.24
C ARG A 106 1.16 1.43 -22.50
N GLU A 107 0.48 1.66 -23.62
CA GLU A 107 -0.13 2.96 -23.93
C GLU A 107 -1.16 3.34 -22.85
N SER A 108 -1.99 2.39 -22.44
CA SER A 108 -2.97 2.57 -21.37
C SER A 108 -2.30 2.85 -20.01
N ALA A 109 -1.18 2.18 -19.70
CA ALA A 109 -0.44 2.42 -18.47
C ALA A 109 0.24 3.79 -18.48
N GLU A 110 0.86 4.19 -19.59
CA GLU A 110 1.47 5.51 -19.74
C GLU A 110 0.44 6.64 -19.63
N GLU A 111 -0.77 6.44 -20.17
CA GLU A 111 -1.88 7.39 -20.01
C GLU A 111 -2.33 7.48 -18.55
N LEU A 112 -2.46 6.34 -17.86
CA LEU A 112 -2.73 6.33 -16.42
C LEU A 112 -1.66 7.09 -15.63
N TYR A 113 -0.38 6.93 -15.98
CA TYR A 113 0.70 7.66 -15.29
C TYR A 113 0.63 9.18 -15.52
N ARG A 114 0.17 9.64 -16.70
CA ARG A 114 -0.08 11.07 -16.95
C ARG A 114 -1.22 11.58 -16.06
N GLN A 115 -2.33 10.86 -16.01
CA GLN A 115 -3.46 11.19 -15.12
C GLN A 115 -3.05 11.20 -13.65
N MET A 116 -2.26 10.21 -13.21
CA MET A 116 -1.68 10.21 -11.86
C MET A 116 -0.84 11.47 -11.63
N GLY A 117 0.00 11.85 -12.58
CA GLY A 117 0.83 13.04 -12.49
C GLY A 117 0.02 14.33 -12.42
N GLU A 118 -1.03 14.46 -13.21
CA GLU A 118 -1.92 15.63 -13.21
C GLU A 118 -2.61 15.83 -11.85
N VAL A 119 -3.11 14.75 -11.25
CA VAL A 119 -3.92 14.80 -10.04
C VAL A 119 -3.07 14.75 -8.76
N LEU A 120 -2.05 13.91 -8.72
CA LEU A 120 -1.33 13.63 -7.49
C LEU A 120 -0.07 14.50 -7.30
N ARG A 121 0.61 14.91 -8.37
CA ARG A 121 1.80 15.76 -8.28
C ARG A 121 1.54 17.12 -7.59
N PRO A 122 0.38 17.79 -7.77
CA PRO A 122 0.08 19.03 -7.04
C PRO A 122 0.01 18.87 -5.52
N LEU A 123 -0.20 17.64 -5.01
CA LEU A 123 -0.26 17.34 -3.58
C LEU A 123 1.15 17.30 -2.97
N SER A 124 1.87 18.42 -2.99
CA SER A 124 3.28 18.52 -2.57
C SER A 124 3.51 18.29 -1.07
N SER A 125 2.47 18.37 -0.25
CA SER A 125 2.48 18.03 1.17
C SER A 125 2.27 16.52 1.46
N PHE A 126 2.03 15.73 0.40
CA PHE A 126 1.90 14.27 0.50
C PHE A 126 3.20 13.59 0.09
N SER A 127 3.67 12.64 0.90
CA SER A 127 4.70 11.70 0.46
C SER A 127 4.06 10.63 -0.43
N GLN A 128 4.63 10.40 -1.61
CA GLN A 128 4.03 9.52 -2.61
C GLN A 128 4.99 8.41 -3.00
N TYR A 129 4.47 7.20 -3.11
CA TYR A 129 5.25 5.99 -3.33
C TYR A 129 4.61 5.12 -4.41
N TYR A 130 5.37 4.83 -5.47
CA TYR A 130 4.89 4.07 -6.62
C TYR A 130 5.83 2.91 -6.95
N LEU A 131 5.25 1.76 -7.23
CA LEU A 131 6.01 0.58 -7.67
C LEU A 131 5.62 0.26 -9.11
N THR A 132 6.56 0.30 -10.05
CA THR A 132 6.30 -0.07 -11.44
C THR A 132 7.56 -0.59 -12.14
N ALA A 133 7.36 -1.43 -13.15
CA ALA A 133 8.43 -1.91 -14.03
C ALA A 133 8.64 -1.01 -15.27
N ASP A 134 7.81 0.00 -15.46
CA ASP A 134 7.89 0.85 -16.64
C ASP A 134 8.97 1.93 -16.47
N PRO A 135 10.01 1.95 -17.33
CA PRO A 135 11.09 2.94 -17.26
C PRO A 135 10.61 4.36 -17.63
N ASN A 136 9.46 4.50 -18.28
CA ASN A 136 8.90 5.80 -18.68
C ASN A 136 8.05 6.44 -17.58
N PHE A 137 7.89 5.79 -16.41
CA PHE A 137 7.02 6.28 -15.36
C PHE A 137 7.28 7.75 -15.00
N GLU A 138 8.53 8.13 -14.70
CA GLU A 138 8.87 9.51 -14.33
C GLU A 138 8.54 10.52 -15.44
N LYS A 139 8.77 10.14 -16.70
CA LYS A 139 8.44 10.98 -17.86
C LYS A 139 6.95 11.20 -17.99
N CYS A 140 6.15 10.14 -17.86
CA CYS A 140 4.69 10.22 -17.96
C CYS A 140 4.07 10.90 -16.75
N PHE A 141 4.54 10.60 -15.54
CA PHE A 141 4.13 11.26 -14.30
C PHE A 141 4.49 12.75 -14.25
N GLY A 142 5.50 13.17 -15.05
CA GLY A 142 5.90 14.55 -15.21
C GLY A 142 6.78 15.10 -14.09
N ALA A 143 7.40 14.24 -13.28
CA ALA A 143 8.36 14.63 -12.25
C ALA A 143 9.40 13.53 -12.02
N LYS A 144 10.64 13.93 -11.70
CA LYS A 144 11.67 13.01 -11.19
C LYS A 144 11.42 12.68 -9.73
N ALA A 145 11.56 11.42 -9.36
CA ALA A 145 11.44 10.98 -8.00
C ALA A 145 12.58 11.55 -7.12
N THR A 146 12.27 11.87 -5.88
CA THR A 146 13.27 12.25 -4.87
C THR A 146 14.27 11.13 -4.65
N LYS A 147 13.78 9.88 -4.67
CA LYS A 147 14.60 8.67 -4.58
C LYS A 147 13.99 7.55 -5.38
N LYS A 148 14.85 6.73 -5.98
CA LYS A 148 14.45 5.52 -6.70
C LYS A 148 15.26 4.32 -6.21
N ARG A 149 14.56 3.21 -5.94
CA ARG A 149 15.19 1.94 -5.53
C ARG A 149 14.81 0.84 -6.49
N LYS A 150 15.79 0.06 -6.91
CA LYS A 150 15.57 -1.16 -7.69
C LYS A 150 15.13 -2.27 -6.75
N LEU A 151 14.01 -2.90 -7.09
CA LEU A 151 13.45 -4.05 -6.37
C LEU A 151 13.10 -5.15 -7.38
N PHE A 152 12.66 -6.29 -6.86
CA PHE A 152 12.17 -7.41 -7.66
C PHE A 152 10.81 -7.85 -7.16
N ASN A 153 9.87 -8.03 -8.08
CA ASN A 153 8.58 -8.67 -7.84
C ASN A 153 8.60 -10.04 -8.53
N GLY A 154 8.98 -11.08 -7.78
CA GLY A 154 9.39 -12.35 -8.34
C GLY A 154 10.63 -12.16 -9.23
N ASN A 155 10.55 -12.60 -10.50
CA ASN A 155 11.61 -12.44 -11.49
C ASN A 155 11.55 -11.10 -12.24
N LEU A 156 10.55 -10.27 -11.98
CA LEU A 156 10.38 -8.98 -12.63
C LEU A 156 11.11 -7.89 -11.86
N ARG A 157 12.07 -7.24 -12.51
CA ARG A 157 12.68 -6.03 -11.98
C ARG A 157 11.65 -4.90 -12.01
N VAL A 158 11.51 -4.20 -10.87
CA VAL A 158 10.65 -3.03 -10.69
C VAL A 158 11.45 -1.90 -10.06
N ASP A 159 11.03 -0.68 -10.30
CA ASP A 159 11.58 0.49 -9.62
C ASP A 159 10.54 1.01 -8.61
N PHE A 160 11.01 1.29 -7.40
CA PHE A 160 10.23 1.91 -6.33
C PHE A 160 10.55 3.40 -6.30
N TYR A 161 9.62 4.20 -6.80
CA TYR A 161 9.69 5.66 -6.90
C TYR A 161 9.18 6.29 -5.63
N GLN A 162 9.93 7.23 -5.07
CA GLN A 162 9.61 7.93 -3.83
C GLN A 162 9.63 9.43 -4.08
N TYR A 163 8.51 10.09 -3.86
CA TYR A 163 8.36 11.54 -3.90
C TYR A 163 8.09 11.99 -2.46
N TRP A 164 9.04 12.66 -1.85
CA TRP A 164 8.89 13.07 -0.45
C TRP A 164 8.15 14.37 -0.35
N ALA A 165 7.26 14.48 0.64
CA ALA A 165 6.58 15.72 0.96
C ALA A 165 7.57 16.83 1.26
N ASN A 166 7.25 18.04 0.83
CA ASN A 166 7.98 19.23 1.26
C ASN A 166 7.72 19.41 2.77
N ARG A 167 8.74 19.18 3.58
CA ARG A 167 8.67 19.52 5.01
C ARG A 167 8.66 21.06 5.10
N ARG A 168 7.57 21.60 5.61
CA ARG A 168 7.55 22.99 6.10
C ARG A 168 8.22 23.03 7.46
#